data_d3a2f19e584b443d73bf221d338f8a3c
#
_entry.id   d3a2f19e584b443d73bf221d338f8a3c
#
_cell.length_a   1.000
_cell.length_b   1.000
_cell.length_c   1.000
_cell.angle_alpha   90.00
_cell.angle_beta   90.00
_cell.angle_gamma   90.00
#
_symmetry.space_group_name_H-M   'P 1'
#
loop_
_entity.id
_entity.type
_entity.pdbx_description
1 polymer ?
#
loop_
_entity_poly.entity_id
_entity_poly.type
_entity_poly.pdbx_seq_one_letter_code
_entity_poly.pdbx_strand_id
1 'polypeptide(L)'
;EAPDGIEWLQDLGVEFDKDEEGNMITTHGGGTSRKRMHAAKDYSGAEIMRTLRDEVLNRQIPVIDFTSAIELILDDKGHCAGAVLQNMETGEILIAKAKVVIIATGGAGRMHYQGFPTSNHYGATADGLVLAYRVGAPLREQYTLQYHPTGAAFPEQIFGALVTEKVR
;
A
#
# COMPACT_ATOMS: atom_id res chain seq x y z
N GLU A 1 -8.04 12.55 13.60
CA GLU A 1 -7.79 12.06 12.21
C GLU A 1 -7.81 10.51 12.12
N ALA A 2 -7.08 9.71 12.97
CA ALA A 2 -7.09 8.25 12.84
C ALA A 2 -8.44 7.60 13.21
N PRO A 3 -9.11 7.99 14.31
CA PRO A 3 -10.48 7.52 14.59
C PRO A 3 -11.44 7.83 13.45
N ASP A 4 -11.43 9.07 12.97
CA ASP A 4 -12.30 9.52 11.88
C ASP A 4 -12.07 8.71 10.59
N GLY A 5 -10.82 8.31 10.34
CA GLY A 5 -10.47 7.43 9.21
C GLY A 5 -11.05 6.02 9.36
N ILE A 6 -11.11 5.48 10.56
CA ILE A 6 -11.72 4.16 10.83
C ILE A 6 -13.24 4.24 10.67
N GLU A 7 -13.86 5.28 11.22
CA GLU A 7 -15.30 5.53 11.05
C GLU A 7 -15.65 5.68 9.57
N TRP A 8 -14.89 6.47 8.83
CA TRP A 8 -15.06 6.62 7.38
C TRP A 8 -14.95 5.29 6.63
N LEU A 9 -14.00 4.42 6.98
CA LEU A 9 -13.88 3.09 6.36
C LEU A 9 -15.10 2.22 6.69
N GLN A 10 -15.60 2.29 7.92
CA GLN A 10 -16.81 1.58 8.34
C GLN A 10 -18.05 2.09 7.58
N ASP A 11 -18.19 3.40 7.41
CA ASP A 11 -19.27 4.02 6.65
C ASP A 11 -19.26 3.60 5.18
N LEU A 12 -18.07 3.35 4.62
CA LEU A 12 -17.91 2.80 3.28
C LEU A 12 -18.23 1.30 3.20
N GLY A 13 -18.37 0.61 4.33
CA GLY A 13 -18.72 -0.80 4.39
C GLY A 13 -17.57 -1.76 4.69
N VAL A 14 -16.49 -1.28 5.33
CA VAL A 14 -15.47 -2.18 5.88
C VAL A 14 -16.03 -2.90 7.11
N GLU A 15 -16.03 -4.21 7.07
CA GLU A 15 -16.54 -5.05 8.14
C GLU A 15 -15.44 -5.38 9.16
N PHE A 16 -15.19 -4.44 10.09
CA PHE A 16 -14.34 -4.72 11.24
C PHE A 16 -15.01 -5.67 12.22
N ASP A 17 -14.21 -6.45 12.94
CA ASP A 17 -14.69 -7.37 13.97
C ASP A 17 -15.44 -6.61 15.08
N LYS A 18 -16.61 -7.13 15.45
CA LYS A 18 -17.51 -6.55 16.46
C LYS A 18 -17.80 -7.56 17.57
N ASP A 19 -18.09 -7.04 18.75
CA ASP A 19 -18.59 -7.83 19.86
C ASP A 19 -20.09 -8.17 19.69
N GLU A 20 -20.65 -8.88 20.67
CA GLU A 20 -22.07 -9.29 20.66
C GLU A 20 -23.03 -8.09 20.72
N GLU A 21 -22.56 -6.96 21.27
CA GLU A 21 -23.30 -5.71 21.36
C GLU A 21 -23.16 -4.84 20.10
N GLY A 22 -22.29 -5.24 19.13
CA GLY A 22 -22.08 -4.54 17.87
C GLY A 22 -21.01 -3.45 17.91
N ASN A 23 -20.25 -3.32 19.01
CA ASN A 23 -19.15 -2.38 19.10
C ASN A 23 -17.89 -2.96 18.43
N MET A 24 -17.09 -2.13 17.79
CA MET A 24 -15.83 -2.56 17.20
C MET A 24 -14.85 -3.05 18.26
N ILE A 25 -14.32 -4.25 18.05
CA ILE A 25 -13.31 -4.83 18.93
C ILE A 25 -11.98 -4.12 18.73
N THR A 26 -11.31 -3.80 19.85
CA THR A 26 -9.95 -3.28 19.84
C THR A 26 -8.96 -4.27 20.44
N THR A 27 -7.81 -4.41 19.80
CA THR A 27 -6.73 -5.28 20.25
C THR A 27 -5.43 -4.51 20.44
N HIS A 28 -4.47 -5.12 21.14
CA HIS A 28 -3.11 -4.63 21.18
C HIS A 28 -2.40 -5.02 19.86
N GLY A 29 -1.73 -4.05 19.25
CA GLY A 29 -0.72 -4.33 18.24
C GLY A 29 0.64 -4.56 18.87
N GLY A 30 1.59 -5.05 18.09
CA GLY A 30 2.99 -5.18 18.52
C GLY A 30 3.54 -3.80 18.93
N GLY A 31 4.05 -3.70 20.17
CA GLY A 31 4.63 -2.47 20.70
C GLY A 31 3.64 -1.34 21.04
N THR A 32 2.33 -1.56 20.99
CA THR A 32 1.35 -0.54 21.39
C THR A 32 1.06 -0.55 22.88
N SER A 33 1.01 0.63 23.49
CA SER A 33 0.73 0.79 24.93
C SER A 33 -0.75 0.68 25.29
N ARG A 34 -1.64 0.72 24.30
CA ARG A 34 -3.09 0.65 24.47
C ARG A 34 -3.72 -0.18 23.37
N LYS A 35 -4.89 -0.77 23.64
CA LYS A 35 -5.74 -1.38 22.63
C LYS A 35 -6.27 -0.28 21.70
N ARG A 36 -5.84 -0.28 20.45
CA ARG A 36 -6.25 0.70 19.43
C ARG A 36 -6.28 0.15 18.02
N MET A 37 -6.02 -1.15 17.88
CA MET A 37 -6.03 -1.82 16.58
C MET A 37 -7.39 -2.44 16.34
N HIS A 38 -7.95 -2.17 15.18
CA HIS A 38 -9.12 -2.85 14.66
C HIS A 38 -8.68 -3.88 13.62
N ALA A 39 -9.42 -4.95 13.49
CA ALA A 39 -9.13 -6.01 12.53
C ALA A 39 -10.40 -6.49 11.85
N ALA A 40 -10.27 -7.02 10.66
CA ALA A 40 -11.26 -7.85 10.00
C ALA A 40 -10.65 -9.25 9.91
N LYS A 41 -10.77 -10.02 10.97
CA LYS A 41 -10.12 -11.35 11.15
C LYS A 41 -8.63 -11.27 10.80
N ASP A 42 -8.19 -12.10 9.86
CA ASP A 42 -6.79 -12.19 9.39
C ASP A 42 -6.51 -11.40 8.11
N TYR A 43 -7.50 -10.69 7.55
CA TYR A 43 -7.38 -10.05 6.24
C TYR A 43 -7.83 -8.58 6.21
N SER A 44 -7.53 -7.85 7.26
CA SER A 44 -7.90 -6.43 7.37
C SER A 44 -7.50 -5.62 6.14
N GLY A 45 -6.29 -5.85 5.60
CA GLY A 45 -5.83 -5.19 4.37
C GLY A 45 -6.68 -5.54 3.15
N ALA A 46 -7.02 -6.83 2.97
CA ALA A 46 -7.85 -7.29 1.86
C ALA A 46 -9.28 -6.73 1.95
N GLU A 47 -9.84 -6.68 3.17
CA GLU A 47 -11.18 -6.14 3.41
C GLU A 47 -11.26 -4.63 3.12
N ILE A 48 -10.28 -3.86 3.59
CA ILE A 48 -10.16 -2.43 3.30
C ILE A 48 -10.01 -2.21 1.78
N MET A 49 -9.13 -2.98 1.13
CA MET A 49 -8.92 -2.85 -0.31
C MET A 49 -10.15 -3.22 -1.13
N ARG A 50 -10.88 -4.27 -0.73
CA ARG A 50 -12.15 -4.65 -1.36
C ARG A 50 -13.13 -3.47 -1.33
N THR A 51 -13.36 -2.92 -0.16
CA THR A 51 -14.30 -1.82 0.05
C THR A 51 -13.90 -0.57 -0.73
N LEU A 52 -12.62 -0.17 -0.66
CA LEU A 52 -12.14 1.02 -1.38
C LEU A 52 -12.17 0.85 -2.89
N ARG A 53 -11.87 -0.36 -3.39
CA ARG A 53 -12.00 -0.68 -4.83
C ARG A 53 -13.45 -0.57 -5.28
N ASP A 54 -14.38 -1.16 -4.52
CA ASP A 54 -15.80 -1.09 -4.82
C ASP A 54 -16.29 0.37 -4.85
N GLU A 55 -15.82 1.19 -3.91
CA GLU A 55 -16.15 2.61 -3.85
C GLU A 55 -15.61 3.39 -5.06
N VAL A 56 -14.39 3.10 -5.52
CA VAL A 56 -13.83 3.67 -6.75
C VAL A 56 -14.71 3.36 -7.96
N LEU A 57 -15.15 2.09 -8.07
CA LEU A 57 -16.04 1.66 -9.16
C LEU A 57 -17.42 2.31 -9.06
N ASN A 58 -18.01 2.37 -7.87
CA ASN A 58 -19.30 3.01 -7.62
C ASN A 58 -19.29 4.50 -7.99
N ARG A 59 -18.19 5.18 -7.72
CA ARG A 59 -17.97 6.58 -8.10
C ARG A 59 -17.59 6.77 -9.56
N GLN A 60 -17.48 5.70 -10.31
CA GLN A 60 -17.07 5.73 -11.72
C GLN A 60 -15.74 6.47 -11.94
N ILE A 61 -14.81 6.33 -11.00
CA ILE A 61 -13.45 6.87 -11.16
C ILE A 61 -12.74 6.00 -12.19
N PRO A 62 -12.19 6.59 -13.26
CA PRO A 62 -11.49 5.82 -14.28
C PRO A 62 -10.28 5.08 -13.70
N VAL A 63 -10.21 3.78 -13.93
CA VAL A 63 -9.07 2.93 -13.56
C VAL A 63 -8.44 2.39 -14.84
N ILE A 64 -7.14 2.51 -14.96
CA ILE A 64 -6.38 1.99 -16.10
C ILE A 64 -5.56 0.80 -15.58
N ASP A 65 -6.16 -0.38 -15.70
CA ASP A 65 -5.54 -1.63 -15.25
C ASP A 65 -4.36 -2.05 -16.13
N PHE A 66 -3.52 -2.94 -15.61
CA PHE A 66 -2.35 -3.50 -16.31
C PHE A 66 -1.41 -2.44 -16.91
N THR A 67 -1.35 -1.27 -16.28
CA THR A 67 -0.63 -0.11 -16.80
C THR A 67 0.33 0.43 -15.76
N SER A 68 1.60 0.53 -16.14
CA SER A 68 2.67 1.03 -15.28
C SER A 68 2.98 2.48 -15.60
N ALA A 69 3.15 3.33 -14.58
CA ALA A 69 3.74 4.64 -14.74
C ALA A 69 5.27 4.48 -14.86
N ILE A 70 5.84 4.95 -15.97
CA ILE A 70 7.27 4.79 -16.28
C ILE A 70 8.04 6.11 -16.15
N GLU A 71 7.36 7.25 -16.23
CA GLU A 71 7.97 8.57 -16.09
C GLU A 71 6.93 9.61 -15.64
N LEU A 72 7.37 10.63 -14.92
CA LEU A 72 6.57 11.83 -14.64
C LEU A 72 6.88 12.93 -15.65
N ILE A 73 5.85 13.66 -16.03
CA ILE A 73 5.97 14.79 -17.00
C ILE A 73 5.99 16.07 -16.20
N LEU A 74 6.98 16.91 -16.47
CA LEU A 74 7.03 18.29 -15.96
C LEU A 74 6.63 19.26 -17.05
N ASP A 75 5.99 20.36 -16.66
CA ASP A 75 5.77 21.51 -17.53
C ASP A 75 7.06 22.36 -17.65
N ASP A 76 6.99 23.41 -18.44
CA ASP A 76 8.10 24.36 -18.67
C ASP A 76 8.51 25.17 -17.42
N LYS A 77 7.69 25.12 -16.37
CA LYS A 77 7.97 25.73 -15.06
C LYS A 77 8.47 24.73 -14.01
N GLY A 78 8.60 23.47 -14.38
CA GLY A 78 9.02 22.40 -13.49
C GLY A 78 7.92 21.83 -12.59
N HIS A 79 6.63 22.13 -12.86
CA HIS A 79 5.52 21.52 -12.14
C HIS A 79 5.13 20.20 -12.78
N CYS A 80 4.72 19.24 -11.95
CA CYS A 80 4.22 17.96 -12.45
C CYS A 80 2.91 18.16 -13.22
N ALA A 81 2.89 17.74 -14.48
CA ALA A 81 1.78 17.94 -15.43
C ALA A 81 1.15 16.62 -15.86
N GLY A 82 1.65 15.49 -15.38
CA GLY A 82 1.14 14.17 -15.73
C GLY A 82 2.17 13.06 -15.63
N ALA A 83 1.88 11.96 -16.30
CA ALA A 83 2.76 10.79 -16.34
C ALA A 83 2.75 10.12 -17.72
N VAL A 84 3.86 9.51 -18.08
CA VAL A 84 3.96 8.55 -19.17
C VAL A 84 3.63 7.17 -18.59
N LEU A 85 2.73 6.48 -19.25
CA LEU A 85 2.23 5.17 -18.84
C LEU A 85 2.55 4.15 -19.94
N GLN A 86 2.76 2.91 -19.54
CA GLN A 86 2.89 1.79 -20.47
C GLN A 86 1.90 0.69 -20.11
N ASN A 87 1.07 0.32 -21.06
CA ASN A 87 0.24 -0.86 -20.92
C ASN A 87 1.15 -2.11 -20.97
N MET A 88 1.09 -2.92 -19.92
CA MET A 88 1.99 -4.06 -19.73
C MET A 88 1.61 -5.27 -20.59
N GLU A 89 0.40 -5.31 -21.14
CA GLU A 89 -0.06 -6.40 -22.01
C GLU A 89 0.22 -6.10 -23.47
N THR A 90 -0.02 -4.86 -23.91
CA THR A 90 0.12 -4.46 -25.32
C THR A 90 1.43 -3.75 -25.63
N GLY A 91 2.12 -3.22 -24.60
CA GLY A 91 3.30 -2.37 -24.77
C GLY A 91 2.98 -0.94 -25.23
N GLU A 92 1.71 -0.59 -25.38
CA GLU A 92 1.28 0.74 -25.79
C GLU A 92 1.70 1.81 -24.79
N ILE A 93 2.19 2.95 -25.30
CA ILE A 93 2.55 4.11 -24.48
C ILE A 93 1.37 5.09 -24.47
N LEU A 94 0.98 5.48 -23.27
CA LEU A 94 -0.11 6.41 -23.00
C LEU A 94 0.43 7.65 -22.28
N ILE A 95 -0.20 8.80 -22.51
CA ILE A 95 0.10 10.04 -21.81
C ILE A 95 -1.09 10.44 -20.96
N ALA A 96 -0.92 10.37 -19.64
CA ALA A 96 -1.89 10.87 -18.69
C ALA A 96 -1.58 12.30 -18.31
N LYS A 97 -2.42 13.26 -18.75
CA LYS A 97 -2.31 14.66 -18.34
C LYS A 97 -3.09 14.89 -17.06
N ALA A 98 -2.47 15.54 -16.09
CA ALA A 98 -3.09 15.83 -14.80
C ALA A 98 -2.57 17.14 -14.21
N LYS A 99 -3.43 17.82 -13.46
CA LYS A 99 -3.03 19.02 -12.69
C LYS A 99 -2.24 18.66 -11.43
N VAL A 100 -2.45 17.45 -10.92
CA VAL A 100 -1.79 16.90 -9.73
C VAL A 100 -1.60 15.40 -9.96
N VAL A 101 -0.47 14.89 -9.56
CA VAL A 101 -0.18 13.44 -9.54
C VAL A 101 0.10 13.01 -8.10
N ILE A 102 -0.60 11.97 -7.65
CA ILE A 102 -0.36 11.35 -6.35
C ILE A 102 0.37 10.04 -6.57
N ILE A 103 1.54 9.90 -5.96
CA ILE A 103 2.31 8.66 -5.97
C ILE A 103 1.92 7.85 -4.74
N ALA A 104 1.31 6.69 -4.95
CA ALA A 104 0.88 5.78 -3.89
C ALA A 104 1.22 4.32 -4.24
N THR A 105 2.43 4.11 -4.78
CA THR A 105 2.89 2.84 -5.36
C THR A 105 3.38 1.83 -4.33
N GLY A 106 3.19 2.08 -3.05
CA GLY A 106 3.76 1.28 -1.97
C GLY A 106 5.23 1.60 -1.72
N GLY A 107 5.92 0.71 -1.07
CA GLY A 107 7.30 0.92 -0.63
C GLY A 107 8.32 0.04 -1.34
N ALA A 108 9.37 -0.33 -0.61
CA ALA A 108 10.52 -1.06 -1.09
C ALA A 108 10.63 -2.49 -0.50
N GLY A 109 9.58 -2.99 0.14
CA GLY A 109 9.63 -4.25 0.90
C GLY A 109 9.88 -5.51 0.07
N ARG A 110 9.81 -5.41 -1.26
CA ARG A 110 10.15 -6.50 -2.18
C ARG A 110 11.55 -6.40 -2.75
N MET A 111 12.27 -5.34 -2.48
CA MET A 111 13.68 -5.22 -2.84
C MET A 111 14.51 -6.11 -1.92
N HIS A 112 14.75 -7.34 -2.36
CA HIS A 112 15.58 -8.29 -1.63
C HIS A 112 17.03 -7.85 -1.64
N TYR A 113 17.46 -7.22 -0.59
CA TYR A 113 18.88 -7.05 -0.38
C TYR A 113 19.41 -8.28 0.37
N GLN A 114 20.41 -8.94 -0.17
CA GLN A 114 21.04 -10.14 0.41
C GLN A 114 20.11 -11.34 0.64
N GLY A 115 19.04 -11.47 -0.15
CA GLY A 115 18.19 -12.66 -0.12
C GLY A 115 17.28 -12.79 1.10
N PHE A 116 16.98 -11.71 1.83
CA PHE A 116 16.01 -11.74 2.90
C PHE A 116 14.61 -12.10 2.38
N PRO A 117 13.94 -13.05 3.03
CA PRO A 117 12.57 -13.41 2.65
C PRO A 117 11.61 -12.26 2.95
N THR A 118 10.59 -12.12 2.13
CA THR A 118 9.53 -11.13 2.34
C THR A 118 8.19 -11.67 1.85
N SER A 119 7.13 -11.37 2.59
CA SER A 119 5.74 -11.58 2.17
C SER A 119 5.09 -10.36 1.52
N ASN A 120 5.85 -9.27 1.30
CA ASN A 120 5.34 -8.09 0.63
C ASN A 120 4.96 -8.38 -0.82
N HIS A 121 4.02 -7.60 -1.33
CA HIS A 121 3.59 -7.69 -2.72
C HIS A 121 4.77 -7.50 -3.69
N TYR A 122 4.76 -8.23 -4.81
CA TYR A 122 5.83 -8.18 -5.81
C TYR A 122 6.07 -6.79 -6.40
N GLY A 123 5.06 -5.93 -6.44
CA GLY A 123 5.17 -4.55 -6.90
C GLY A 123 5.78 -3.56 -5.89
N ALA A 124 6.16 -4.01 -4.69
CA ALA A 124 6.81 -3.13 -3.70
C ALA A 124 8.31 -2.97 -3.98
N THR A 125 8.65 -2.41 -5.12
CA THR A 125 10.01 -2.33 -5.71
C THR A 125 10.56 -0.90 -5.76
N ALA A 126 9.97 0.03 -5.01
CA ALA A 126 10.39 1.44 -4.91
C ALA A 126 10.25 2.27 -6.20
N ASP A 127 9.46 1.82 -7.17
CA ASP A 127 9.32 2.51 -8.45
C ASP A 127 8.84 3.95 -8.29
N GLY A 128 7.88 4.22 -7.40
CA GLY A 128 7.42 5.58 -7.12
C GLY A 128 8.51 6.50 -6.55
N LEU A 129 9.41 5.96 -5.73
CA LEU A 129 10.58 6.73 -5.24
C LEU A 129 11.50 7.11 -6.41
N VAL A 130 11.73 6.19 -7.34
CA VAL A 130 12.56 6.44 -8.53
C VAL A 130 11.91 7.48 -9.43
N LEU A 131 10.61 7.38 -9.68
CA LEU A 131 9.86 8.36 -10.46
C LEU A 131 9.97 9.77 -9.86
N ALA A 132 9.75 9.90 -8.55
CA ALA A 132 9.88 11.16 -7.84
C ALA A 132 11.32 11.72 -7.90
N TYR A 133 12.31 10.85 -7.66
CA TYR A 133 13.73 11.25 -7.71
C TYR A 133 14.15 11.78 -9.08
N ARG A 134 13.73 11.13 -10.15
CA ARG A 134 14.06 11.54 -11.52
C ARG A 134 13.57 12.94 -11.90
N VAL A 135 12.51 13.41 -11.28
CA VAL A 135 11.99 14.78 -11.47
C VAL A 135 12.47 15.76 -10.41
N GLY A 136 13.50 15.40 -9.64
CA GLY A 136 14.18 16.30 -8.70
C GLY A 136 13.57 16.34 -7.30
N ALA A 137 12.65 15.46 -6.94
CA ALA A 137 12.13 15.39 -5.59
C ALA A 137 13.24 14.93 -4.62
N PRO A 138 13.45 15.59 -3.48
CA PRO A 138 14.46 15.20 -2.51
C PRO A 138 14.04 13.89 -1.81
N LEU A 139 14.92 12.92 -1.77
CA LEU A 139 14.75 11.71 -0.96
C LEU A 139 15.30 11.95 0.45
N ARG A 140 14.53 11.52 1.46
CA ARG A 140 14.92 11.66 2.87
C ARG A 140 14.97 10.30 3.53
N GLU A 141 15.87 10.17 4.49
CA GLU A 141 15.94 9.02 5.41
C GLU A 141 16.01 7.65 4.70
N GLN A 142 16.79 7.55 3.61
CA GLN A 142 16.92 6.32 2.81
C GLN A 142 17.46 5.13 3.59
N TYR A 143 18.04 5.37 4.77
CA TYR A 143 18.56 4.35 5.68
C TYR A 143 17.49 3.72 6.57
N THR A 144 16.24 4.21 6.55
CA THR A 144 15.17 3.74 7.46
C THR A 144 14.45 2.49 6.95
N LEU A 145 15.10 1.65 6.18
CA LEU A 145 14.56 0.37 5.77
C LEU A 145 14.50 -0.59 6.97
N GLN A 146 13.29 -1.05 7.31
CA GLN A 146 13.09 -1.97 8.43
C GLN A 146 13.07 -3.42 7.94
N TYR A 147 13.91 -4.24 8.55
CA TYR A 147 13.87 -5.69 8.41
C TYR A 147 13.19 -6.30 9.63
N HIS A 148 12.06 -6.96 9.45
CA HIS A 148 11.36 -7.60 10.56
C HIS A 148 12.14 -8.84 11.03
N PRO A 149 12.49 -8.95 12.32
CA PRO A 149 13.42 -9.99 12.79
C PRO A 149 12.83 -11.38 12.95
N THR A 150 11.52 -11.55 12.82
CA THR A 150 10.79 -12.77 13.18
C THR A 150 9.97 -13.35 12.03
N GLY A 151 10.59 -13.47 10.86
CA GLY A 151 10.01 -14.19 9.74
C GLY A 151 10.11 -15.71 9.93
N ALA A 152 9.05 -16.44 9.56
CA ALA A 152 9.07 -17.91 9.57
C ALA A 152 10.06 -18.44 8.52
N ALA A 153 10.89 -19.40 8.92
CA ALA A 153 11.84 -20.07 8.03
C ALA A 153 11.31 -21.41 7.49
N PHE A 154 10.32 -22.00 8.14
CA PHE A 154 9.76 -23.32 7.81
C PHE A 154 8.32 -23.41 8.31
N PRO A 155 7.42 -24.16 7.63
CA PRO A 155 7.60 -24.76 6.30
C PRO A 155 7.63 -23.71 5.17
N GLU A 156 8.05 -24.11 3.98
CA GLU A 156 8.25 -23.20 2.83
C GLU A 156 7.00 -22.38 2.46
N GLN A 157 5.79 -22.94 2.71
CA GLN A 157 4.53 -22.27 2.42
C GLN A 157 4.30 -20.98 3.21
N ILE A 158 4.97 -20.85 4.36
CA ILE A 158 4.88 -19.66 5.22
C ILE A 158 6.21 -18.91 5.32
N PHE A 159 7.17 -19.22 4.44
CA PHE A 159 8.47 -18.58 4.46
C PHE A 159 8.38 -17.05 4.39
N GLY A 160 8.94 -16.35 5.35
CA GLY A 160 8.87 -14.92 5.48
C GLY A 160 7.61 -14.36 6.16
N ALA A 161 6.63 -15.21 6.48
CA ALA A 161 5.45 -14.75 7.23
C ALA A 161 5.84 -14.30 8.65
N LEU A 162 5.22 -13.21 9.12
CA LEU A 162 5.51 -12.64 10.43
C LEU A 162 4.92 -13.51 11.54
N VAL A 163 5.76 -14.02 12.43
CA VAL A 163 5.36 -14.93 13.50
C VAL A 163 4.89 -14.18 14.75
N THR A 164 5.53 -13.09 15.12
CA THR A 164 5.23 -12.34 16.35
C THR A 164 3.83 -11.73 16.39
N GLU A 165 3.23 -11.50 15.26
CA GLU A 165 1.86 -10.98 15.18
C GLU A 165 0.80 -12.07 15.45
N LYS A 166 1.17 -13.34 15.39
CA LYS A 166 0.29 -14.49 15.55
C LYS A 166 0.49 -15.25 16.87
N VAL A 167 1.66 -15.09 17.49
CA VAL A 167 2.03 -15.80 18.72
C VAL A 167 2.07 -14.82 19.88
N ARG A 168 1.25 -15.06 20.89
CA ARG A 168 1.24 -14.33 22.16
C ARG A 168 1.68 -15.24 23.29
#